data_a9752d7a875744fdf9a0f95e66049c2e
#
_entry.id   a9752d7a875744fdf9a0f95e66049c2e
#
_cell.length_a   1.000
_cell.length_b   1.000
_cell.length_c   1.000
_cell.angle_alpha   90.00
_cell.angle_beta   90.00
_cell.angle_gamma   90.00
#
_symmetry.space_group_name_H-M   'P 1'
#
loop_
_entity.id
_entity.type
_entity.pdbx_description
1 polymer ?
#
loop_
_entity_poly.entity_id
_entity_poly.type
_entity_poly.pdbx_seq_one_letter_code
_entity_poly.pdbx_strand_id
1 'polypeptide(L)'
;MENIVSFVLKVASRCNLNCSYCYMYNLGDKTYLSQPKFMSMETITVFAQKLHTYCREKKARYVQIVFHGGEPMLWGKENYKQAIEIFTTVVKDVDFGFAMQTNGVSLTHDWYKLFKELNIRVGISMDGPKEHHDRYRVFHNGKGSYEKVVKAIELGKQYGMSNILSVVNLNISPSEFYQEVKNLGVPSFNLLLPDGHYDNLPDSFEKLKVNTLHHTPYADWLIEIFEIWKTDSDRPMIRFFRTLIELIMGEQTGDQMVGRLTNGVAVLETNGALEVSDSIRACYEGITRNDLNIHTHSIDDLYNDPLFDVFFHSHNMVNDTCLTCPIYDICGGGFLGNRYSNEEGFDNPTIYCHDMIKLVSHIQNDIVNSLPDEVCASLDASEAHYEEIVEELKEISLIKAHDEIKNKLKSFSLVC
;
A
#
# COMPACT_ATOMS: atom_id res chain seq x y z
N MET A 1 21.70 9.62 2.70
CA MET A 1 21.27 8.22 2.88
C MET A 1 19.78 8.25 3.12
N GLU A 2 19.07 7.48 2.36
CA GLU A 2 17.64 7.31 2.50
C GLU A 2 17.34 6.48 3.75
N ASN A 3 16.29 6.83 4.46
CA ASN A 3 16.02 6.29 5.80
C ASN A 3 14.66 5.61 5.85
N ILE A 4 14.50 4.67 6.78
CA ILE A 4 13.16 4.21 7.19
C ILE A 4 12.50 5.39 7.92
N VAL A 5 11.37 5.84 7.39
CA VAL A 5 10.62 6.97 7.92
C VAL A 5 9.22 6.60 8.40
N SER A 6 8.78 5.38 8.09
CA SER A 6 7.46 4.86 8.46
C SER A 6 7.57 3.49 9.11
N PHE A 7 6.98 3.34 10.28
CA PHE A 7 6.93 2.08 11.01
C PHE A 7 5.49 1.64 11.19
N VAL A 8 5.17 0.46 10.65
CA VAL A 8 3.88 -0.19 10.81
C VAL A 8 3.94 -1.11 12.04
N LEU A 9 3.26 -0.74 13.10
CA LEU A 9 3.22 -1.51 14.34
C LEU A 9 2.01 -2.44 14.34
N LYS A 10 2.25 -3.73 14.28
CA LYS A 10 1.23 -4.78 14.39
C LYS A 10 0.83 -4.95 15.85
N VAL A 11 0.00 -4.03 16.36
CA VAL A 11 -0.40 -4.02 17.78
C VAL A 11 -1.35 -5.15 18.15
N ALA A 12 -2.02 -5.76 17.14
CA ALA A 12 -2.89 -6.93 17.31
C ALA A 12 -2.71 -7.90 16.16
N SER A 13 -2.39 -9.17 16.45
CA SER A 13 -2.22 -10.23 15.44
C SER A 13 -3.52 -10.96 15.09
N ARG A 14 -4.66 -10.53 15.60
CA ARG A 14 -5.99 -11.10 15.34
C ARG A 14 -6.94 -10.03 14.85
N CYS A 15 -7.94 -10.45 14.07
CA CYS A 15 -8.99 -9.59 13.54
C CYS A 15 -10.37 -10.10 13.95
N ASN A 16 -11.33 -9.20 14.06
CA ASN A 16 -12.75 -9.50 14.28
C ASN A 16 -13.54 -9.68 12.99
N LEU A 17 -12.91 -9.44 11.82
CA LEU A 17 -13.43 -9.77 10.50
C LEU A 17 -12.63 -10.90 9.85
N ASN A 18 -13.23 -11.55 8.86
CA ASN A 18 -12.64 -12.59 8.00
C ASN A 18 -12.83 -12.18 6.53
N CYS A 19 -12.09 -11.15 6.10
CA CYS A 19 -12.16 -10.69 4.69
C CYS A 19 -11.48 -11.72 3.77
N SER A 20 -12.17 -12.16 2.70
CA SER A 20 -11.69 -13.25 1.85
C SER A 20 -10.36 -12.97 1.14
N TYR A 21 -10.08 -11.71 0.80
CA TYR A 21 -8.84 -11.25 0.14
C TYR A 21 -7.76 -10.79 1.12
N CYS A 22 -7.89 -11.04 2.42
CA CYS A 22 -6.95 -10.53 3.42
C CYS A 22 -5.60 -11.24 3.33
N TYR A 23 -4.54 -10.49 2.97
CA TYR A 23 -3.18 -11.01 2.88
C TYR A 23 -2.67 -11.59 4.21
N MET A 24 -3.15 -11.07 5.35
CA MET A 24 -2.77 -11.54 6.69
C MET A 24 -3.32 -12.93 7.04
N TYR A 25 -4.46 -13.32 6.44
CA TYR A 25 -5.17 -14.51 6.93
C TYR A 25 -5.59 -15.48 5.82
N ASN A 26 -5.81 -15.01 4.61
CA ASN A 26 -6.50 -15.78 3.57
C ASN A 26 -5.72 -15.93 2.25
N LEU A 27 -4.53 -15.34 2.13
CA LEU A 27 -3.65 -15.50 0.96
C LEU A 27 -2.46 -16.46 1.18
N GLY A 28 -2.57 -17.38 2.15
CA GLY A 28 -1.63 -18.49 2.31
C GLY A 28 -0.73 -18.40 3.56
N ASP A 29 -0.33 -17.20 3.99
CA ASP A 29 0.51 -17.06 5.19
C ASP A 29 -0.26 -17.38 6.48
N LYS A 30 0.37 -18.20 7.35
CA LYS A 30 -0.17 -18.60 8.66
C LYS A 30 0.74 -18.19 9.81
N THR A 31 1.75 -17.41 9.55
CA THR A 31 2.75 -17.00 10.56
C THR A 31 2.15 -16.26 11.74
N TYR A 32 1.02 -15.55 11.52
CA TYR A 32 0.27 -14.90 12.58
C TYR A 32 -0.20 -15.82 13.71
N LEU A 33 -0.34 -17.12 13.45
CA LEU A 33 -0.78 -18.10 14.46
C LEU A 33 0.21 -18.23 15.61
N SER A 34 1.51 -18.07 15.33
CA SER A 34 2.59 -18.11 16.34
C SER A 34 2.81 -16.77 17.06
N GLN A 35 2.16 -15.70 16.60
CA GLN A 35 2.30 -14.36 17.20
C GLN A 35 1.47 -14.21 18.48
N PRO A 36 1.95 -13.47 19.50
CA PRO A 36 1.13 -13.00 20.61
C PRO A 36 -0.11 -12.26 20.09
N LYS A 37 -1.23 -12.32 20.81
CA LYS A 37 -2.46 -11.63 20.37
C LYS A 37 -2.28 -10.13 20.31
N PHE A 38 -1.51 -9.56 21.22
CA PHE A 38 -1.29 -8.13 21.36
C PHE A 38 0.18 -7.82 21.61
N MET A 39 0.65 -6.70 21.09
CA MET A 39 1.98 -6.16 21.38
C MET A 39 2.06 -5.70 22.83
N SER A 40 3.14 -6.02 23.51
CA SER A 40 3.38 -5.62 24.91
C SER A 40 3.87 -4.17 25.01
N MET A 41 3.64 -3.51 26.15
CA MET A 41 4.24 -2.20 26.43
C MET A 41 5.76 -2.29 26.58
N GLU A 42 6.30 -3.43 26.96
CA GLU A 42 7.74 -3.67 26.96
C GLU A 42 8.30 -3.56 25.53
N THR A 43 7.67 -4.23 24.55
CA THR A 43 8.06 -4.14 23.14
C THR A 43 8.00 -2.70 22.64
N ILE A 44 6.93 -1.95 22.97
CA ILE A 44 6.81 -0.51 22.62
C ILE A 44 7.95 0.29 23.25
N THR A 45 8.29 0.04 24.51
CA THR A 45 9.36 0.77 25.23
C THR A 45 10.72 0.50 24.60
N VAL A 46 11.05 -0.76 24.35
CA VAL A 46 12.32 -1.14 23.71
C VAL A 46 12.41 -0.55 22.30
N PHE A 47 11.32 -0.63 21.53
CA PHE A 47 11.26 -0.03 20.21
C PHE A 47 11.48 1.49 20.26
N ALA A 48 10.80 2.22 21.16
CA ALA A 48 10.98 3.67 21.31
C ALA A 48 12.44 4.05 21.66
N GLN A 49 13.10 3.27 22.54
CA GLN A 49 14.52 3.51 22.88
C GLN A 49 15.44 3.33 21.66
N LYS A 50 15.23 2.27 20.89
CA LYS A 50 16.02 2.01 19.67
C LYS A 50 15.68 2.99 18.55
N LEU A 51 14.42 3.40 18.44
CA LEU A 51 13.99 4.45 17.51
C LEU A 51 14.65 5.80 17.83
N HIS A 52 14.77 6.16 19.11
CA HIS A 52 15.52 7.37 19.51
C HIS A 52 16.98 7.34 19.02
N THR A 53 17.67 6.20 19.21
CA THR A 53 19.04 6.01 18.74
C THR A 53 19.11 6.10 17.22
N TYR A 54 18.24 5.39 16.52
CA TYR A 54 18.13 5.38 15.06
C TYR A 54 17.92 6.81 14.51
N CYS A 55 16.93 7.54 15.03
CA CYS A 55 16.64 8.90 14.57
C CYS A 55 17.81 9.85 14.77
N ARG A 56 18.52 9.74 15.90
CA ARG A 56 19.70 10.54 16.19
C ARG A 56 20.83 10.25 15.20
N GLU A 57 21.13 8.99 14.92
CA GLU A 57 22.19 8.56 14.01
C GLU A 57 21.88 8.92 12.54
N LYS A 58 20.65 8.71 12.12
CA LYS A 58 20.17 9.06 10.78
C LYS A 58 19.81 10.54 10.62
N LYS A 59 19.83 11.33 11.69
CA LYS A 59 19.38 12.74 11.72
C LYS A 59 17.93 12.91 11.24
N ALA A 60 17.08 11.89 11.48
CA ALA A 60 15.68 11.92 11.15
C ALA A 60 14.94 12.93 12.04
N ARG A 61 14.14 13.80 11.43
CA ARG A 61 13.34 14.82 12.14
C ARG A 61 11.85 14.48 12.18
N TYR A 62 11.44 13.50 11.40
CA TYR A 62 10.06 13.05 11.33
C TYR A 62 10.00 11.54 11.22
N VAL A 63 9.04 10.92 11.92
CA VAL A 63 8.73 9.51 11.83
C VAL A 63 7.21 9.31 11.81
N GLN A 64 6.76 8.49 10.87
CA GLN A 64 5.38 8.02 10.80
C GLN A 64 5.25 6.71 11.59
N ILE A 65 4.34 6.67 12.56
CA ILE A 65 3.93 5.45 13.25
C ILE A 65 2.52 5.09 12.79
N VAL A 66 2.35 3.92 12.21
CA VAL A 66 1.06 3.41 11.74
C VAL A 66 0.64 2.24 12.61
N PHE A 67 -0.37 2.43 13.45
CA PHE A 67 -0.97 1.34 14.20
C PHE A 67 -1.81 0.46 13.27
N HIS A 68 -1.44 -0.79 13.18
CA HIS A 68 -1.98 -1.78 12.27
C HIS A 68 -2.08 -3.16 12.95
N GLY A 69 -2.29 -4.21 12.17
CA GLY A 69 -2.35 -5.59 12.64
C GLY A 69 -3.45 -6.33 11.90
N GLY A 70 -4.12 -7.26 12.57
CA GLY A 70 -5.39 -7.76 12.08
C GLY A 70 -6.46 -6.68 12.21
N GLU A 71 -6.81 -6.36 13.46
CA GLU A 71 -7.62 -5.18 13.76
C GLU A 71 -7.00 -4.44 14.97
N PRO A 72 -6.41 -3.27 14.74
CA PRO A 72 -5.66 -2.57 15.79
C PRO A 72 -6.54 -2.11 16.95
N MET A 73 -7.82 -1.83 16.74
CA MET A 73 -8.72 -1.40 17.82
C MET A 73 -8.92 -2.46 18.92
N LEU A 74 -8.61 -3.74 18.63
CA LEU A 74 -8.64 -4.80 19.63
C LEU A 74 -7.58 -4.64 20.72
N TRP A 75 -6.53 -3.84 20.46
CA TRP A 75 -5.48 -3.55 21.44
C TRP A 75 -5.96 -2.76 22.66
N GLY A 76 -7.02 -1.96 22.50
CA GLY A 76 -7.66 -1.23 23.58
C GLY A 76 -7.12 0.18 23.80
N LYS A 77 -8.02 1.07 24.29
CA LYS A 77 -7.78 2.52 24.39
C LYS A 77 -6.57 2.90 25.27
N GLU A 78 -6.39 2.22 26.38
CA GLU A 78 -5.36 2.55 27.35
C GLU A 78 -3.96 2.30 26.79
N ASN A 79 -3.81 1.23 25.96
CA ASN A 79 -2.56 0.92 25.32
C ASN A 79 -2.11 2.02 24.33
N TYR A 80 -3.05 2.66 23.62
CA TYR A 80 -2.72 3.81 22.75
C TYR A 80 -2.20 5.00 23.53
N LYS A 81 -2.82 5.33 24.68
CA LYS A 81 -2.35 6.43 25.53
C LYS A 81 -0.94 6.18 26.02
N GLN A 82 -0.69 4.99 26.57
CA GLN A 82 0.62 4.61 27.08
C GLN A 82 1.68 4.59 25.95
N ALA A 83 1.37 4.03 24.80
CA ALA A 83 2.30 3.96 23.67
C ALA A 83 2.70 5.36 23.17
N ILE A 84 1.75 6.27 23.01
CA ILE A 84 2.04 7.65 22.56
C ILE A 84 2.82 8.42 23.64
N GLU A 85 2.50 8.24 24.91
CA GLU A 85 3.26 8.81 26.03
C GLU A 85 4.71 8.30 25.99
N ILE A 86 4.93 7.00 25.77
CA ILE A 86 6.27 6.43 25.65
C ILE A 86 7.02 7.06 24.45
N PHE A 87 6.42 7.11 23.26
CA PHE A 87 7.05 7.67 22.07
C PHE A 87 7.45 9.13 22.29
N THR A 88 6.55 9.96 22.77
CA THR A 88 6.79 11.39 22.96
C THR A 88 7.74 11.70 24.13
N THR A 89 7.84 10.78 25.11
CA THR A 89 8.73 10.92 26.26
C THR A 89 10.14 10.41 25.97
N VAL A 90 10.26 9.27 25.28
CA VAL A 90 11.54 8.59 25.03
C VAL A 90 12.26 9.16 23.81
N VAL A 91 11.56 9.38 22.70
CA VAL A 91 12.16 9.87 21.46
C VAL A 91 12.13 11.39 21.44
N LYS A 92 13.32 12.00 21.43
CA LYS A 92 13.48 13.46 21.48
C LYS A 92 13.87 14.03 20.12
N ASP A 93 13.52 15.29 19.89
CA ASP A 93 13.86 16.06 18.69
C ASP A 93 13.33 15.45 17.38
N VAL A 94 12.20 14.73 17.46
CA VAL A 94 11.53 14.07 16.34
C VAL A 94 10.03 14.39 16.39
N ASP A 95 9.49 14.81 15.27
CA ASP A 95 8.05 14.98 15.08
C ASP A 95 7.41 13.65 14.69
N PHE A 96 6.23 13.36 15.25
CA PHE A 96 5.50 12.13 14.96
C PHE A 96 4.25 12.40 14.13
N GLY A 97 4.08 11.58 13.07
CA GLY A 97 2.78 11.34 12.46
C GLY A 97 2.18 10.05 13.00
N PHE A 98 1.12 10.11 13.80
CA PHE A 98 0.40 8.91 14.21
C PHE A 98 -0.78 8.65 13.28
N ALA A 99 -0.89 7.41 12.81
CA ALA A 99 -1.99 6.96 11.97
C ALA A 99 -2.46 5.55 12.38
N MET A 100 -3.66 5.21 11.95
CA MET A 100 -4.25 3.89 12.13
C MET A 100 -5.03 3.51 10.88
N GLN A 101 -4.90 2.25 10.45
CA GLN A 101 -5.82 1.65 9.48
C GLN A 101 -6.70 0.63 10.19
N THR A 102 -8.02 0.82 10.13
CA THR A 102 -9.00 -0.03 10.82
C THR A 102 -10.12 -0.47 9.89
N ASN A 103 -10.74 -1.61 10.20
CA ASN A 103 -11.97 -2.03 9.55
C ASN A 103 -13.22 -1.24 10.01
N GLY A 104 -13.10 -0.37 10.97
CA GLY A 104 -14.11 0.58 11.39
C GLY A 104 -15.25 0.03 12.28
N VAL A 105 -15.45 -1.29 12.37
CA VAL A 105 -16.65 -1.88 13.02
C VAL A 105 -16.75 -1.61 14.53
N SER A 106 -15.65 -1.22 15.17
CA SER A 106 -15.58 -0.93 16.62
C SER A 106 -15.51 0.56 16.94
N LEU A 107 -15.53 1.45 15.93
CA LEU A 107 -15.43 2.89 16.13
C LEU A 107 -16.68 3.45 16.82
N THR A 108 -16.45 4.28 17.82
CA THR A 108 -17.46 4.98 18.63
C THR A 108 -17.05 6.43 18.88
N HIS A 109 -17.95 7.27 19.42
CA HIS A 109 -17.61 8.64 19.82
C HIS A 109 -16.38 8.71 20.75
N ASP A 110 -16.28 7.77 21.71
CA ASP A 110 -15.15 7.77 22.65
C ASP A 110 -13.83 7.41 22.00
N TRP A 111 -13.85 6.58 20.92
CA TRP A 111 -12.67 6.29 20.13
C TRP A 111 -12.22 7.51 19.33
N TYR A 112 -13.15 8.20 18.67
CA TYR A 112 -12.83 9.39 17.90
C TYR A 112 -12.32 10.54 18.78
N LYS A 113 -12.92 10.74 19.97
CA LYS A 113 -12.41 11.69 20.97
C LYS A 113 -10.97 11.38 21.35
N LEU A 114 -10.69 10.11 21.67
CA LEU A 114 -9.34 9.66 22.03
C LEU A 114 -8.36 9.89 20.87
N PHE A 115 -8.71 9.52 19.64
CA PHE A 115 -7.82 9.71 18.50
C PHE A 115 -7.56 11.18 18.21
N LYS A 116 -8.54 12.04 18.40
CA LYS A 116 -8.35 13.50 18.31
C LYS A 116 -7.41 14.02 19.39
N GLU A 117 -7.56 13.57 20.62
CA GLU A 117 -6.71 13.91 21.76
C GLU A 117 -5.25 13.47 21.52
N LEU A 118 -5.08 12.25 21.01
CA LEU A 118 -3.76 11.65 20.73
C LEU A 118 -3.18 12.01 19.36
N ASN A 119 -3.87 12.86 18.58
CA ASN A 119 -3.50 13.25 17.22
C ASN A 119 -3.26 12.02 16.28
N ILE A 120 -4.11 10.99 16.39
CA ILE A 120 -4.06 9.80 15.52
C ILE A 120 -5.00 10.02 14.33
N ARG A 121 -4.47 9.98 13.13
CA ARG A 121 -5.26 9.98 11.89
C ARG A 121 -5.83 8.59 11.63
N VAL A 122 -7.10 8.52 11.24
CA VAL A 122 -7.81 7.26 11.04
C VAL A 122 -8.12 7.06 9.56
N GLY A 123 -7.71 5.92 9.01
CA GLY A 123 -8.18 5.38 7.74
C GLY A 123 -9.15 4.23 7.99
N ILE A 124 -10.27 4.21 7.27
CA ILE A 124 -11.32 3.21 7.41
C ILE A 124 -11.38 2.39 6.13
N SER A 125 -11.33 1.06 6.26
CA SER A 125 -11.44 0.16 5.10
C SER A 125 -12.91 0.01 4.68
N MET A 126 -13.20 0.36 3.42
CA MET A 126 -14.54 0.28 2.83
C MET A 126 -14.44 -0.02 1.33
N ASP A 127 -15.16 -1.03 0.84
CA ASP A 127 -15.06 -1.51 -0.54
C ASP A 127 -16.36 -1.30 -1.33
N GLY A 128 -16.91 -0.07 -1.29
CA GLY A 128 -18.07 0.33 -2.10
C GLY A 128 -19.43 -0.07 -1.52
N PRO A 129 -20.47 -0.27 -2.37
CA PRO A 129 -21.85 -0.51 -1.96
C PRO A 129 -22.00 -1.75 -1.08
N LYS A 130 -23.09 -1.78 -0.31
CA LYS A 130 -23.37 -2.80 0.71
C LYS A 130 -23.22 -4.23 0.20
N GLU A 131 -23.79 -4.56 -0.94
CA GLU A 131 -23.78 -5.91 -1.47
C GLU A 131 -22.37 -6.41 -1.73
N HIS A 132 -21.53 -5.54 -2.29
CA HIS A 132 -20.14 -5.86 -2.61
C HIS A 132 -19.25 -5.85 -1.36
N HIS A 133 -19.39 -4.85 -0.51
CA HIS A 133 -18.66 -4.80 0.75
C HIS A 133 -18.93 -6.04 1.60
N ASP A 134 -20.20 -6.39 1.82
CA ASP A 134 -20.60 -7.51 2.66
C ASP A 134 -20.33 -8.89 2.04
N ARG A 135 -20.01 -8.95 0.74
CA ARG A 135 -19.54 -10.18 0.09
C ARG A 135 -18.15 -10.59 0.51
N TYR A 136 -17.29 -9.61 0.74
CA TYR A 136 -15.86 -9.85 1.01
C TYR A 136 -15.45 -9.54 2.46
N ARG A 137 -16.07 -8.55 3.10
CA ARG A 137 -15.71 -8.08 4.44
C ARG A 137 -16.76 -8.50 5.46
N VAL A 138 -16.64 -9.74 5.90
CA VAL A 138 -17.59 -10.39 6.81
C VAL A 138 -17.01 -10.62 8.20
N PHE A 139 -17.89 -10.70 9.20
CA PHE A 139 -17.53 -11.25 10.50
C PHE A 139 -17.26 -12.76 10.41
N HIS A 140 -16.60 -13.34 11.41
CA HIS A 140 -16.37 -14.79 11.47
C HIS A 140 -17.64 -15.65 11.46
N ASN A 141 -18.80 -15.06 11.74
CA ASN A 141 -20.11 -15.71 11.65
C ASN A 141 -20.80 -15.52 10.28
N GLY A 142 -20.09 -14.97 9.30
CA GLY A 142 -20.58 -14.74 7.95
C GLY A 142 -21.48 -13.51 7.76
N LYS A 143 -21.77 -12.74 8.82
CA LYS A 143 -22.53 -11.50 8.69
C LYS A 143 -21.68 -10.38 8.08
N GLY A 144 -22.28 -9.57 7.20
CA GLY A 144 -21.63 -8.40 6.62
C GLY A 144 -21.30 -7.32 7.65
N SER A 145 -20.34 -6.45 7.31
CA SER A 145 -19.85 -5.39 8.20
C SER A 145 -20.27 -3.97 7.75
N TYR A 146 -20.84 -3.81 6.55
CA TYR A 146 -21.15 -2.53 5.92
C TYR A 146 -21.85 -1.53 6.84
N GLU A 147 -22.99 -1.92 7.45
CA GLU A 147 -23.80 -1.02 8.31
C GLU A 147 -22.99 -0.42 9.47
N LYS A 148 -22.05 -1.20 10.02
CA LYS A 148 -21.17 -0.70 11.09
C LYS A 148 -20.11 0.25 10.57
N VAL A 149 -19.58 -0.04 9.37
CA VAL A 149 -18.55 0.78 8.73
C VAL A 149 -19.14 2.13 8.31
N VAL A 150 -20.31 2.14 7.67
CA VAL A 150 -21.02 3.38 7.31
C VAL A 150 -21.29 4.24 8.54
N LYS A 151 -21.81 3.63 9.61
CA LYS A 151 -22.02 4.34 10.88
C LYS A 151 -20.73 4.93 11.45
N ALA A 152 -19.61 4.21 11.32
CA ALA A 152 -18.31 4.71 11.74
C ALA A 152 -17.86 5.91 10.88
N ILE A 153 -18.03 5.85 9.56
CA ILE A 153 -17.69 6.94 8.63
C ILE A 153 -18.54 8.18 8.96
N GLU A 154 -19.87 8.01 9.10
CA GLU A 154 -20.78 9.10 9.43
C GLU A 154 -20.40 9.78 10.77
N LEU A 155 -20.01 8.99 11.74
CA LEU A 155 -19.54 9.49 13.03
C LEU A 155 -18.19 10.20 12.88
N GLY A 156 -17.28 9.65 12.09
CA GLY A 156 -15.93 10.17 11.83
C GLY A 156 -15.94 11.55 11.19
N LYS A 157 -16.95 11.88 10.37
CA LYS A 157 -17.13 13.21 9.77
C LYS A 157 -17.19 14.32 10.83
N GLN A 158 -17.80 14.07 11.97
CA GLN A 158 -17.89 15.04 13.08
C GLN A 158 -16.52 15.35 13.72
N TYR A 159 -15.53 14.49 13.47
CA TYR A 159 -14.16 14.62 13.99
C TYR A 159 -13.12 14.93 12.91
N GLY A 160 -13.52 15.04 11.62
CA GLY A 160 -12.62 15.17 10.49
C GLY A 160 -11.82 13.90 10.20
N MET A 161 -12.36 12.72 10.54
CA MET A 161 -11.70 11.40 10.45
C MET A 161 -12.57 10.41 9.67
N SER A 162 -12.82 10.70 8.40
CA SER A 162 -13.67 9.88 7.53
C SER A 162 -12.98 9.46 6.23
N ASN A 163 -11.64 9.38 6.22
CA ASN A 163 -10.90 8.93 5.05
C ASN A 163 -11.10 7.43 4.81
N ILE A 164 -11.32 7.04 3.56
CA ILE A 164 -11.56 5.65 3.16
C ILE A 164 -10.35 5.09 2.42
N LEU A 165 -10.11 3.80 2.62
CA LEU A 165 -9.21 2.98 1.83
C LEU A 165 -10.01 1.81 1.24
N SER A 166 -10.00 1.67 -0.09
CA SER A 166 -10.75 0.65 -0.81
C SER A 166 -9.84 -0.20 -1.68
N VAL A 167 -10.09 -1.49 -1.72
CA VAL A 167 -9.49 -2.38 -2.72
C VAL A 167 -10.39 -2.37 -3.96
N VAL A 168 -9.79 -2.14 -5.13
CA VAL A 168 -10.51 -2.12 -6.42
C VAL A 168 -11.14 -3.48 -6.67
N ASN A 169 -12.42 -3.47 -7.01
CA ASN A 169 -13.19 -4.68 -7.28
C ASN A 169 -13.93 -4.55 -8.62
N LEU A 170 -13.49 -5.30 -9.62
CA LEU A 170 -14.07 -5.27 -10.98
C LEU A 170 -15.51 -5.79 -11.09
N ASN A 171 -16.07 -6.36 -10.01
CA ASN A 171 -17.48 -6.74 -9.98
C ASN A 171 -18.42 -5.57 -9.61
N ILE A 172 -17.87 -4.38 -9.33
CA ILE A 172 -18.61 -3.15 -9.05
C ILE A 172 -18.37 -2.21 -10.23
N SER A 173 -19.43 -1.62 -10.78
CA SER A 173 -19.23 -0.59 -11.80
C SER A 173 -18.54 0.63 -11.19
N PRO A 174 -17.60 1.29 -11.91
CA PRO A 174 -16.94 2.49 -11.44
C PRO A 174 -17.91 3.58 -11.00
N SER A 175 -18.98 3.81 -11.78
CA SER A 175 -20.00 4.80 -11.48
C SER A 175 -20.76 4.50 -10.18
N GLU A 176 -21.12 3.24 -9.94
CA GLU A 176 -21.78 2.80 -8.71
C GLU A 176 -20.88 2.95 -7.49
N PHE A 177 -19.60 2.56 -7.62
CA PHE A 177 -18.60 2.78 -6.56
C PHE A 177 -18.43 4.26 -6.23
N TYR A 178 -18.24 5.10 -7.26
CA TYR A 178 -18.04 6.54 -7.07
C TYR A 178 -19.25 7.21 -6.42
N GLN A 179 -20.46 6.84 -6.85
CA GLN A 179 -21.70 7.36 -6.27
C GLN A 179 -21.84 6.99 -4.81
N GLU A 180 -21.46 5.77 -4.42
CA GLU A 180 -21.47 5.35 -3.02
C GLU A 180 -20.53 6.21 -2.17
N VAL A 181 -19.29 6.44 -2.62
CA VAL A 181 -18.32 7.29 -1.93
C VAL A 181 -18.83 8.73 -1.81
N LYS A 182 -19.46 9.26 -2.86
CA LYS A 182 -20.09 10.60 -2.85
C LYS A 182 -21.23 10.67 -1.84
N ASN A 183 -22.10 9.68 -1.79
CA ASN A 183 -23.20 9.60 -0.84
C ASN A 183 -22.71 9.57 0.61
N LEU A 184 -21.59 8.91 0.87
CA LEU A 184 -20.94 8.92 2.17
C LEU A 184 -20.34 10.30 2.53
N GLY A 185 -20.11 11.17 1.57
CA GLY A 185 -19.60 12.53 1.78
C GLY A 185 -18.22 12.57 2.44
N VAL A 186 -17.34 11.66 2.07
CA VAL A 186 -15.96 11.62 2.59
C VAL A 186 -15.07 12.62 1.85
N PRO A 187 -14.14 13.30 2.53
CA PRO A 187 -13.28 14.30 1.90
C PRO A 187 -12.20 13.69 1.00
N SER A 188 -11.81 12.45 1.29
CA SER A 188 -10.81 11.73 0.51
C SER A 188 -10.95 10.23 0.64
N PHE A 189 -10.50 9.53 -0.41
CA PHE A 189 -10.32 8.08 -0.39
C PHE A 189 -9.08 7.66 -1.17
N ASN A 190 -8.67 6.41 -1.00
CA ASN A 190 -7.62 5.83 -1.81
C ASN A 190 -8.05 4.49 -2.40
N LEU A 191 -7.54 4.21 -3.58
CA LEU A 191 -7.75 2.98 -4.32
C LEU A 191 -6.49 2.13 -4.24
N LEU A 192 -6.63 0.87 -3.89
CA LEU A 192 -5.57 -0.12 -3.89
C LEU A 192 -5.87 -1.19 -4.93
N LEU A 193 -4.89 -1.54 -5.74
CA LEU A 193 -4.97 -2.77 -6.54
C LEU A 193 -4.94 -3.97 -5.59
N PRO A 194 -5.68 -5.06 -5.88
CA PRO A 194 -5.67 -6.26 -5.06
C PRO A 194 -4.27 -6.86 -4.89
N ASP A 195 -3.98 -7.40 -3.71
CA ASP A 195 -2.80 -8.23 -3.53
C ASP A 195 -2.90 -9.49 -4.40
N GLY A 196 -1.79 -9.86 -5.03
CA GLY A 196 -1.66 -11.03 -5.89
C GLY A 196 -0.32 -11.03 -6.60
N HIS A 197 0.01 -12.18 -7.18
CA HIS A 197 1.27 -12.40 -7.91
C HIS A 197 1.07 -13.48 -8.99
N TYR A 198 2.09 -13.80 -9.76
CA TYR A 198 1.99 -14.67 -10.94
C TYR A 198 1.42 -16.07 -10.66
N ASP A 199 1.69 -16.64 -9.47
CA ASP A 199 1.19 -17.97 -9.08
C ASP A 199 -0.11 -17.92 -8.24
N ASN A 200 -0.55 -16.73 -7.86
CA ASN A 200 -1.78 -16.51 -7.12
C ASN A 200 -2.41 -15.19 -7.57
N LEU A 201 -3.01 -15.22 -8.76
CA LEU A 201 -3.63 -14.04 -9.37
C LEU A 201 -4.90 -13.64 -8.62
N PRO A 202 -5.22 -12.34 -8.55
CA PRO A 202 -6.53 -11.91 -8.06
C PRO A 202 -7.66 -12.57 -8.82
N ASP A 203 -8.74 -12.94 -8.13
CA ASP A 203 -9.95 -13.61 -8.70
C ASP A 203 -10.45 -13.02 -10.02
N SER A 204 -10.31 -11.71 -10.19
CA SER A 204 -10.71 -10.99 -11.40
C SER A 204 -9.86 -11.36 -12.60
N PHE A 205 -8.56 -11.58 -12.44
CA PHE A 205 -7.69 -12.04 -13.51
C PHE A 205 -7.96 -13.49 -13.89
N GLU A 206 -8.15 -14.39 -12.93
CA GLU A 206 -8.45 -15.79 -13.20
C GLU A 206 -9.74 -15.98 -13.98
N LYS A 207 -10.81 -15.25 -13.60
CA LYS A 207 -12.12 -15.33 -14.28
C LYS A 207 -12.07 -14.85 -15.73
N LEU A 208 -11.22 -13.88 -16.03
CA LEU A 208 -11.11 -13.28 -17.35
C LEU A 208 -10.09 -14.00 -18.26
N LYS A 209 -9.46 -15.07 -17.79
CA LYS A 209 -8.38 -15.81 -18.48
C LYS A 209 -7.27 -14.88 -18.98
N VAL A 210 -6.83 -13.97 -18.14
CA VAL A 210 -5.95 -12.85 -18.46
C VAL A 210 -4.49 -13.31 -18.52
N ASN A 211 -4.11 -13.88 -19.63
CA ASN A 211 -2.71 -13.99 -20.06
C ASN A 211 -2.51 -13.39 -21.45
N THR A 212 -3.30 -12.40 -21.84
CA THR A 212 -3.14 -11.74 -23.12
C THR A 212 -2.72 -10.28 -22.90
N LEU A 213 -1.68 -9.89 -23.61
CA LEU A 213 -1.09 -8.55 -23.71
C LEU A 213 -2.08 -7.39 -24.00
N HIS A 214 -3.36 -7.66 -24.13
CA HIS A 214 -4.39 -6.69 -24.54
C HIS A 214 -5.53 -6.57 -23.53
N HIS A 215 -5.38 -7.10 -22.31
CA HIS A 215 -6.45 -7.05 -21.33
C HIS A 215 -5.99 -6.27 -20.09
N THR A 216 -6.59 -5.11 -19.90
CA THR A 216 -6.24 -4.11 -18.87
C THR A 216 -7.47 -3.73 -18.04
N PRO A 217 -8.09 -4.71 -17.35
CA PRO A 217 -9.38 -4.49 -16.71
C PRO A 217 -9.33 -3.51 -15.53
N TYR A 218 -8.19 -3.43 -14.85
CA TYR A 218 -8.01 -2.47 -13.76
C TYR A 218 -7.78 -1.06 -14.29
N ALA A 219 -7.03 -0.91 -15.39
CA ALA A 219 -6.90 0.40 -16.06
C ALA A 219 -8.25 0.88 -16.55
N ASP A 220 -9.04 0.02 -17.22
CA ASP A 220 -10.35 0.40 -17.73
C ASP A 220 -11.27 0.89 -16.61
N TRP A 221 -11.30 0.19 -15.49
CA TRP A 221 -12.06 0.57 -14.30
C TRP A 221 -11.57 1.88 -13.68
N LEU A 222 -10.25 2.03 -13.54
CA LEU A 222 -9.64 3.24 -12.95
C LEU A 222 -9.80 4.46 -13.86
N ILE A 223 -9.70 4.28 -15.18
CA ILE A 223 -9.93 5.35 -16.16
C ILE A 223 -11.37 5.85 -16.08
N GLU A 224 -12.36 4.95 -15.98
CA GLU A 224 -13.76 5.37 -15.82
C GLU A 224 -13.96 6.18 -14.53
N ILE A 225 -13.35 5.75 -13.40
CA ILE A 225 -13.36 6.54 -12.16
C ILE A 225 -12.69 7.90 -12.36
N PHE A 226 -11.55 7.95 -13.07
CA PHE A 226 -10.82 9.19 -13.34
C PHE A 226 -11.67 10.16 -14.15
N GLU A 227 -12.36 9.67 -15.19
CA GLU A 227 -13.25 10.48 -16.04
C GLU A 227 -14.43 11.06 -15.26
N ILE A 228 -15.07 10.26 -14.40
CA ILE A 228 -16.14 10.73 -13.52
C ILE A 228 -15.59 11.77 -12.53
N TRP A 229 -14.47 11.45 -11.89
CA TRP A 229 -13.85 12.28 -10.86
C TRP A 229 -13.40 13.64 -11.39
N LYS A 230 -12.76 13.70 -12.56
CA LYS A 230 -12.24 14.96 -13.11
C LYS A 230 -13.34 15.98 -13.47
N THR A 231 -14.53 15.48 -13.79
CA THR A 231 -15.68 16.33 -14.16
C THR A 231 -16.55 16.72 -12.96
N ASP A 232 -16.37 16.10 -11.79
CA ASP A 232 -17.11 16.41 -10.57
C ASP A 232 -16.55 17.68 -9.90
N SER A 233 -17.34 18.74 -9.85
CA SER A 233 -16.94 20.03 -9.23
C SER A 233 -16.77 19.96 -7.70
N ASP A 234 -17.36 18.96 -7.04
CA ASP A 234 -17.27 18.71 -5.59
C ASP A 234 -16.63 17.32 -5.35
N ARG A 235 -15.54 17.05 -6.08
CA ARG A 235 -14.87 15.78 -6.04
C ARG A 235 -14.07 15.55 -4.76
N PRO A 236 -14.17 14.38 -4.14
CA PRO A 236 -13.27 13.98 -3.07
C PRO A 236 -11.84 13.81 -3.62
N MET A 237 -10.85 14.01 -2.79
CA MET A 237 -9.45 13.76 -3.17
C MET A 237 -9.21 12.25 -3.29
N ILE A 238 -8.68 11.78 -4.43
CA ILE A 238 -8.22 10.40 -4.64
C ILE A 238 -6.69 10.40 -4.61
N ARG A 239 -6.10 9.85 -3.53
CA ARG A 239 -4.66 9.92 -3.33
C ARG A 239 -3.88 9.26 -4.46
N PHE A 240 -4.34 8.12 -4.97
CA PHE A 240 -3.68 7.40 -6.05
C PHE A 240 -3.57 8.26 -7.32
N PHE A 241 -4.66 8.88 -7.76
CA PHE A 241 -4.64 9.77 -8.93
C PHE A 241 -3.79 11.02 -8.69
N ARG A 242 -3.89 11.61 -7.51
CA ARG A 242 -3.04 12.74 -7.14
C ARG A 242 -1.55 12.39 -7.25
N THR A 243 -1.13 11.24 -6.71
CA THR A 243 0.27 10.80 -6.79
C THR A 243 0.71 10.57 -8.24
N LEU A 244 -0.13 9.95 -9.09
CA LEU A 244 0.17 9.77 -10.51
C LEU A 244 0.31 11.12 -11.24
N ILE A 245 -0.60 12.07 -11.01
CA ILE A 245 -0.54 13.41 -11.59
C ILE A 245 0.73 14.15 -11.16
N GLU A 246 1.07 14.11 -9.86
CA GLU A 246 2.28 14.71 -9.32
C GLU A 246 3.55 14.12 -9.98
N LEU A 247 3.60 12.79 -10.16
CA LEU A 247 4.71 12.10 -10.83
C LEU A 247 4.80 12.48 -12.32
N ILE A 248 3.69 12.51 -13.05
CA ILE A 248 3.64 12.93 -14.47
C ILE A 248 4.10 14.38 -14.61
N MET A 249 3.80 15.24 -13.65
CA MET A 249 4.25 16.64 -13.61
C MET A 249 5.72 16.79 -13.17
N GLY A 250 6.44 15.70 -12.93
CA GLY A 250 7.87 15.70 -12.58
C GLY A 250 8.17 15.89 -11.08
N GLU A 251 7.17 15.82 -10.21
CA GLU A 251 7.38 15.89 -8.77
C GLU A 251 8.07 14.62 -8.26
N GLN A 252 8.98 14.79 -7.30
CA GLN A 252 9.61 13.66 -6.61
C GLN A 252 8.71 13.17 -5.47
N THR A 253 7.75 12.35 -5.80
CA THR A 253 6.82 11.71 -4.88
C THR A 253 6.75 10.21 -5.16
N GLY A 254 5.89 9.50 -4.46
CA GLY A 254 5.64 8.08 -4.66
C GLY A 254 5.28 7.37 -3.36
N ASP A 255 5.00 6.11 -3.50
CA ASP A 255 4.75 5.19 -2.39
C ASP A 255 5.19 3.77 -2.78
N GLN A 256 4.79 2.75 -2.04
CA GLN A 256 5.14 1.35 -2.37
C GLN A 256 4.61 0.86 -3.72
N MET A 257 3.65 1.58 -4.32
CA MET A 257 2.99 1.19 -5.57
C MET A 257 3.56 1.88 -6.80
N VAL A 258 4.02 3.13 -6.66
CA VAL A 258 4.42 4.00 -7.77
C VAL A 258 5.54 4.96 -7.38
N GLY A 259 6.25 5.48 -8.38
CA GLY A 259 7.38 6.40 -8.22
C GLY A 259 8.70 5.66 -8.04
N ARG A 260 9.78 6.39 -7.83
CA ARG A 260 11.15 5.84 -7.73
C ARG A 260 11.83 6.11 -6.40
N LEU A 261 11.07 6.58 -5.40
CA LEU A 261 11.61 6.74 -4.06
C LEU A 261 11.85 5.38 -3.41
N THR A 262 12.79 5.31 -2.49
CA THR A 262 12.99 4.10 -1.69
C THR A 262 11.81 3.85 -0.77
N ASN A 263 11.51 2.58 -0.52
CA ASN A 263 10.43 2.16 0.37
C ASN A 263 10.87 2.20 1.84
N GLY A 264 10.93 3.41 2.40
CA GLY A 264 11.31 3.63 3.80
C GLY A 264 10.25 3.17 4.82
N VAL A 265 9.72 1.95 4.68
CA VAL A 265 8.71 1.35 5.55
C VAL A 265 9.24 0.07 6.18
N ALA A 266 9.11 -0.06 7.50
CA ALA A 266 9.40 -1.29 8.23
C ALA A 266 8.21 -1.71 9.10
N VAL A 267 8.07 -2.99 9.34
CA VAL A 267 7.02 -3.58 10.19
C VAL A 267 7.62 -4.06 11.50
N LEU A 268 6.95 -3.72 12.60
CA LEU A 268 7.20 -4.30 13.92
C LEU A 268 6.04 -5.22 14.30
N GLU A 269 6.31 -6.51 14.38
CA GLU A 269 5.32 -7.52 14.75
C GLU A 269 5.00 -7.54 16.24
N THR A 270 3.89 -8.19 16.61
CA THR A 270 3.42 -8.27 18.01
C THR A 270 4.43 -8.89 18.97
N ASN A 271 5.35 -9.75 18.49
CA ASN A 271 6.44 -10.35 19.26
C ASN A 271 7.74 -9.56 19.21
N GLY A 272 7.75 -8.40 18.54
CA GLY A 272 8.93 -7.57 18.36
C GLY A 272 9.80 -7.94 17.16
N ALA A 273 9.41 -8.88 16.30
CA ALA A 273 10.12 -9.14 15.05
C ALA A 273 10.10 -7.90 14.14
N LEU A 274 11.24 -7.63 13.48
CA LEU A 274 11.41 -6.56 12.51
C LEU A 274 11.34 -7.17 11.11
N GLU A 275 10.37 -6.74 10.32
CA GLU A 275 10.08 -7.31 9.01
C GLU A 275 9.91 -6.21 7.95
N VAL A 276 9.88 -6.62 6.68
CA VAL A 276 9.49 -5.78 5.54
C VAL A 276 8.00 -5.47 5.58
N SER A 277 7.49 -4.74 4.56
CA SER A 277 6.06 -4.54 4.36
C SER A 277 5.28 -5.86 4.45
N ASP A 278 4.25 -5.85 5.26
CA ASP A 278 3.48 -7.05 5.62
C ASP A 278 2.64 -7.62 4.46
N SER A 279 2.31 -6.85 3.44
CA SER A 279 1.63 -7.35 2.25
C SER A 279 2.50 -8.27 1.37
N ILE A 280 3.83 -8.25 1.52
CA ILE A 280 4.74 -9.25 0.90
C ILE A 280 4.41 -10.69 1.33
N ARG A 281 3.75 -10.88 2.47
CA ARG A 281 3.26 -12.20 2.93
C ARG A 281 2.33 -12.90 1.96
N ALA A 282 1.69 -12.16 1.04
CA ALA A 282 0.86 -12.74 0.00
C ALA A 282 1.65 -13.64 -0.97
N CYS A 283 2.99 -13.50 -1.05
CA CYS A 283 3.82 -14.28 -1.97
C CYS A 283 3.90 -15.77 -1.58
N TYR A 284 4.31 -16.06 -0.34
CA TYR A 284 4.29 -17.41 0.24
C TYR A 284 4.44 -17.38 1.77
N GLU A 285 4.09 -18.50 2.41
CA GLU A 285 4.14 -18.60 3.87
C GLU A 285 5.55 -18.37 4.41
N GLY A 286 5.68 -17.40 5.30
CA GLY A 286 6.92 -17.12 6.02
C GLY A 286 7.97 -16.31 5.25
N ILE A 287 7.67 -15.79 4.06
CA ILE A 287 8.63 -14.99 3.27
C ILE A 287 9.21 -13.81 4.06
N THR A 288 8.41 -13.15 4.90
CA THR A 288 8.85 -11.98 5.67
C THR A 288 9.62 -12.35 6.94
N ARG A 289 9.64 -13.64 7.32
CA ARG A 289 10.33 -14.08 8.53
C ARG A 289 11.85 -14.01 8.38
N ASN A 290 12.46 -13.41 9.38
CA ASN A 290 13.90 -13.37 9.59
C ASN A 290 14.20 -13.53 11.09
N ASP A 291 15.47 -13.50 11.47
CA ASP A 291 15.89 -13.64 12.87
C ASP A 291 15.97 -12.28 13.60
N LEU A 292 15.55 -11.17 12.94
CA LEU A 292 15.64 -9.84 13.51
C LEU A 292 14.49 -9.58 14.48
N ASN A 293 14.83 -9.16 15.68
CA ASN A 293 13.86 -8.80 16.70
C ASN A 293 14.31 -7.56 17.47
N ILE A 294 13.40 -6.65 17.73
CA ILE A 294 13.71 -5.37 18.38
C ILE A 294 14.28 -5.53 19.79
N HIS A 295 14.05 -6.65 20.47
CA HIS A 295 14.63 -6.93 21.78
C HIS A 295 16.14 -7.22 21.73
N THR A 296 16.64 -7.73 20.62
CA THR A 296 18.03 -8.18 20.44
C THR A 296 18.80 -7.42 19.36
N HIS A 297 18.14 -6.86 18.35
CA HIS A 297 18.75 -6.20 17.21
C HIS A 297 18.40 -4.69 17.17
N SER A 298 19.19 -3.91 16.45
CA SER A 298 18.90 -2.51 16.14
C SER A 298 17.93 -2.40 14.94
N ILE A 299 17.40 -1.19 14.71
CA ILE A 299 16.60 -0.93 13.50
C ILE A 299 17.49 -0.98 12.25
N ASP A 300 18.76 -0.57 12.37
CA ASP A 300 19.72 -0.59 11.27
C ASP A 300 20.04 -2.00 10.76
N ASP A 301 19.87 -3.04 11.59
CA ASP A 301 20.09 -4.43 11.17
C ASP A 301 19.14 -4.86 10.06
N LEU A 302 17.99 -4.18 9.88
CA LEU A 302 17.09 -4.41 8.75
C LEU A 302 17.77 -4.19 7.40
N TYR A 303 18.69 -3.23 7.29
CA TYR A 303 19.39 -2.97 6.03
C TYR A 303 20.32 -4.13 5.60
N ASN A 304 20.61 -5.07 6.50
CA ASN A 304 21.38 -6.28 6.21
C ASN A 304 20.48 -7.49 5.85
N ASP A 305 19.16 -7.37 6.01
CA ASP A 305 18.22 -8.42 5.59
C ASP A 305 18.05 -8.38 4.07
N PRO A 306 18.27 -9.52 3.37
CA PRO A 306 18.21 -9.55 1.91
C PRO A 306 16.85 -9.15 1.32
N LEU A 307 15.75 -9.54 1.98
CA LEU A 307 14.41 -9.20 1.52
C LEU A 307 14.12 -7.71 1.77
N PHE A 308 14.54 -7.19 2.92
CA PHE A 308 14.38 -5.77 3.22
C PHE A 308 15.18 -4.90 2.23
N ASP A 309 16.40 -5.30 1.87
CA ASP A 309 17.20 -4.55 0.91
C ASP A 309 16.54 -4.54 -0.48
N VAL A 310 16.01 -5.68 -0.96
CA VAL A 310 15.25 -5.72 -2.22
C VAL A 310 13.97 -4.89 -2.13
N PHE A 311 13.25 -4.94 -1.02
CA PHE A 311 12.04 -4.14 -0.82
C PHE A 311 12.34 -2.65 -0.74
N PHE A 312 13.34 -2.26 0.04
CA PHE A 312 13.74 -0.86 0.22
C PHE A 312 14.12 -0.19 -1.09
N HIS A 313 14.83 -0.92 -1.97
CA HIS A 313 15.27 -0.44 -3.28
C HIS A 313 14.38 -0.95 -4.44
N SER A 314 13.18 -1.49 -4.16
CA SER A 314 12.40 -2.21 -5.17
C SER A 314 12.07 -1.38 -6.42
N HIS A 315 11.91 -0.07 -6.30
CA HIS A 315 11.67 0.82 -7.44
C HIS A 315 12.94 1.11 -8.28
N ASN A 316 14.10 0.65 -7.84
CA ASN A 316 15.37 0.76 -8.56
C ASN A 316 15.96 -0.64 -8.86
N MET A 317 15.45 -1.69 -8.21
CA MET A 317 15.74 -3.09 -8.51
C MET A 317 14.55 -3.69 -9.26
N VAL A 318 14.55 -3.59 -10.58
CA VAL A 318 13.43 -3.99 -11.42
C VAL A 318 13.91 -4.92 -12.55
N ASN A 319 12.96 -5.64 -13.15
CA ASN A 319 13.18 -6.44 -14.34
C ASN A 319 13.62 -5.58 -15.54
N ASP A 320 14.35 -6.19 -16.47
CA ASP A 320 14.87 -5.54 -17.69
C ASP A 320 13.81 -4.76 -18.47
N THR A 321 12.61 -5.32 -18.59
CA THR A 321 11.49 -4.69 -19.28
C THR A 321 11.12 -3.33 -18.65
N CYS A 322 11.25 -3.19 -17.33
CA CYS A 322 10.94 -1.93 -16.66
C CYS A 322 11.98 -0.85 -16.94
N LEU A 323 13.27 -1.22 -17.10
CA LEU A 323 14.36 -0.26 -17.34
C LEU A 323 14.24 0.49 -18.67
N THR A 324 13.56 -0.12 -19.64
CA THR A 324 13.35 0.45 -20.97
C THR A 324 11.97 1.04 -21.16
N CYS A 325 11.09 0.93 -20.14
CA CYS A 325 9.71 1.37 -20.22
C CYS A 325 9.59 2.90 -20.14
N PRO A 326 8.90 3.56 -21.09
CA PRO A 326 8.72 5.01 -21.07
C PRO A 326 8.05 5.57 -19.80
N ILE A 327 7.20 4.76 -19.13
CA ILE A 327 6.54 5.18 -17.89
C ILE A 327 7.29 4.76 -16.62
N TYR A 328 8.53 4.28 -16.73
CA TYR A 328 9.26 3.73 -15.58
C TYR A 328 9.40 4.72 -14.41
N ASP A 329 9.68 5.98 -14.70
CA ASP A 329 9.85 7.00 -13.65
C ASP A 329 8.54 7.27 -12.88
N ILE A 330 7.40 6.97 -13.48
CA ILE A 330 6.07 7.10 -12.86
C ILE A 330 5.67 5.78 -12.17
N CYS A 331 5.76 4.66 -12.89
CA CYS A 331 5.34 3.36 -12.37
C CYS A 331 6.30 2.78 -11.31
N GLY A 332 7.63 2.98 -11.48
CA GLY A 332 8.66 2.41 -10.60
C GLY A 332 8.67 0.88 -10.55
N GLY A 333 8.05 0.20 -11.56
CA GLY A 333 7.88 -1.24 -11.59
C GLY A 333 6.74 -1.77 -10.70
N GLY A 334 5.96 -0.92 -10.04
CA GLY A 334 4.83 -1.29 -9.18
C GLY A 334 5.25 -1.91 -7.83
N PHE A 335 4.28 -2.38 -7.05
CA PHE A 335 4.53 -3.02 -5.77
C PHE A 335 5.33 -4.32 -5.90
N LEU A 336 6.33 -4.53 -5.05
CA LEU A 336 7.24 -5.67 -5.12
C LEU A 336 6.50 -7.01 -5.10
N GLY A 337 5.52 -7.18 -4.20
CA GLY A 337 4.74 -8.43 -4.09
C GLY A 337 4.01 -8.83 -5.36
N ASN A 338 3.61 -7.85 -6.19
CA ASN A 338 2.94 -8.11 -7.47
C ASN A 338 3.89 -8.56 -8.59
N ARG A 339 5.20 -8.59 -8.33
CA ARG A 339 6.23 -9.08 -9.26
C ARG A 339 6.61 -10.53 -9.00
N TYR A 340 6.20 -11.10 -7.88
CA TYR A 340 6.64 -12.40 -7.44
C TYR A 340 6.13 -13.54 -8.34
N SER A 341 7.01 -14.49 -8.62
CA SER A 341 6.67 -15.84 -9.09
C SER A 341 7.55 -16.89 -8.41
N ASN A 342 7.05 -18.12 -8.31
CA ASN A 342 7.83 -19.24 -7.77
C ASN A 342 9.07 -19.53 -8.62
N GLU A 343 9.03 -19.27 -9.92
CA GLU A 343 10.10 -19.56 -10.88
C GLU A 343 11.18 -18.46 -10.89
N GLU A 344 10.77 -17.18 -10.95
CA GLU A 344 11.67 -16.06 -11.16
C GLU A 344 11.86 -15.16 -9.93
N GLY A 345 11.29 -15.54 -8.77
CA GLY A 345 11.27 -14.66 -7.59
C GLY A 345 10.61 -13.33 -7.89
N PHE A 346 11.31 -12.24 -7.66
CA PHE A 346 10.83 -10.87 -7.96
C PHE A 346 11.31 -10.31 -9.30
N ASP A 347 12.00 -11.13 -10.15
CA ASP A 347 12.50 -10.69 -11.45
C ASP A 347 11.43 -10.74 -12.54
N ASN A 348 10.30 -10.11 -12.29
CA ASN A 348 9.20 -9.95 -13.23
C ASN A 348 8.70 -8.49 -13.23
N PRO A 349 8.07 -8.02 -14.30
CA PRO A 349 7.19 -6.86 -14.24
C PRO A 349 6.05 -7.12 -13.24
N THR A 350 5.41 -6.07 -12.74
CA THR A 350 4.18 -6.26 -11.95
C THR A 350 3.08 -6.94 -12.78
N ILE A 351 2.24 -7.77 -12.15
CA ILE A 351 1.05 -8.35 -12.82
C ILE A 351 0.10 -7.28 -13.37
N TYR A 352 0.23 -6.04 -12.93
CA TYR A 352 -0.53 -4.87 -13.39
C TYR A 352 0.23 -4.02 -14.44
N CYS A 353 1.30 -4.56 -15.05
CA CYS A 353 2.17 -3.79 -15.95
C CYS A 353 1.38 -3.07 -17.05
N HIS A 354 0.55 -3.79 -17.79
CA HIS A 354 -0.24 -3.22 -18.89
C HIS A 354 -1.33 -2.25 -18.38
N ASP A 355 -1.94 -2.54 -17.22
CA ASP A 355 -2.89 -1.63 -16.58
C ASP A 355 -2.23 -0.30 -16.23
N MET A 356 -1.00 -0.33 -15.67
CA MET A 356 -0.27 0.88 -15.33
C MET A 356 0.15 1.68 -16.56
N ILE A 357 0.63 1.02 -17.63
CA ILE A 357 0.96 1.72 -18.88
C ILE A 357 -0.26 2.45 -19.42
N LYS A 358 -1.39 1.76 -19.54
CA LYS A 358 -2.63 2.34 -20.07
C LYS A 358 -3.16 3.48 -19.22
N LEU A 359 -3.21 3.29 -17.89
CA LEU A 359 -3.70 4.31 -16.96
C LEU A 359 -2.83 5.57 -16.98
N VAL A 360 -1.50 5.40 -16.92
CA VAL A 360 -0.55 6.53 -16.94
C VAL A 360 -0.63 7.27 -18.28
N SER A 361 -0.65 6.54 -19.40
CA SER A 361 -0.81 7.16 -20.74
C SER A 361 -2.11 7.97 -20.83
N HIS A 362 -3.22 7.43 -20.30
CA HIS A 362 -4.50 8.14 -20.31
C HIS A 362 -4.46 9.45 -19.49
N ILE A 363 -3.92 9.39 -18.26
CA ILE A 363 -3.81 10.58 -17.40
C ILE A 363 -2.83 11.60 -18.01
N GLN A 364 -1.71 11.16 -18.57
CA GLN A 364 -0.74 12.02 -19.23
C GLN A 364 -1.39 12.75 -20.43
N ASN A 365 -2.12 12.02 -21.27
CA ASN A 365 -2.80 12.60 -22.42
C ASN A 365 -3.87 13.62 -22.00
N ASP A 366 -4.62 13.34 -20.91
CA ASP A 366 -5.58 14.30 -20.37
C ASP A 366 -4.89 15.61 -19.90
N ILE A 367 -3.74 15.49 -19.25
CA ILE A 367 -2.93 16.64 -18.82
C ILE A 367 -2.43 17.41 -20.06
N VAL A 368 -1.77 16.74 -21.01
CA VAL A 368 -1.21 17.35 -22.23
C VAL A 368 -2.32 18.10 -23.00
N ASN A 369 -3.47 17.46 -23.21
CA ASN A 369 -4.60 18.06 -23.93
C ASN A 369 -5.27 19.21 -23.18
N SER A 370 -5.01 19.37 -21.89
CA SER A 370 -5.49 20.51 -21.09
C SER A 370 -4.56 21.71 -21.08
N LEU A 371 -3.31 21.55 -21.56
CA LEU A 371 -2.29 22.60 -21.58
C LEU A 371 -2.32 23.37 -22.92
N PRO A 372 -1.95 24.68 -22.92
CA PRO A 372 -1.71 25.41 -24.15
C PRO A 372 -0.54 24.80 -24.95
N ASP A 373 -0.63 24.83 -26.30
CA ASP A 373 0.41 24.27 -27.18
C ASP A 373 1.80 24.86 -26.90
N GLU A 374 1.90 26.12 -26.56
CA GLU A 374 3.17 26.77 -26.21
C GLU A 374 3.81 26.21 -24.95
N VAL A 375 2.97 25.78 -23.98
CA VAL A 375 3.44 25.15 -22.74
C VAL A 375 3.91 23.73 -23.05
N CYS A 376 3.14 22.95 -23.81
CA CYS A 376 3.52 21.61 -24.24
C CYS A 376 4.88 21.63 -24.98
N ALA A 377 5.06 22.56 -25.93
CA ALA A 377 6.31 22.73 -26.66
C ALA A 377 7.49 23.11 -25.75
N SER A 378 7.25 23.94 -24.72
CA SER A 378 8.30 24.36 -23.78
C SER A 378 8.75 23.25 -22.82
N LEU A 379 7.85 22.30 -22.52
CA LEU A 379 8.10 21.16 -21.64
C LEU A 379 8.50 19.88 -22.39
N ASP A 380 8.56 19.93 -23.74
CA ASP A 380 8.71 18.73 -24.60
C ASP A 380 7.66 17.64 -24.26
N ALA A 381 6.46 18.10 -23.87
CA ALA A 381 5.38 17.22 -23.45
C ALA A 381 4.62 16.70 -24.67
N SER A 382 4.50 15.39 -24.78
CA SER A 382 3.81 14.70 -25.86
C SER A 382 2.79 13.69 -25.33
N GLU A 383 1.83 13.35 -26.17
CA GLU A 383 0.93 12.23 -25.87
C GLU A 383 1.69 10.91 -25.81
N ALA A 384 1.21 10.04 -24.92
CA ALA A 384 1.70 8.68 -24.75
C ALA A 384 0.64 7.69 -25.26
N HIS A 385 1.01 6.82 -26.18
CA HIS A 385 0.09 5.86 -26.78
C HIS A 385 0.37 4.45 -26.25
N TYR A 386 -0.59 3.89 -25.53
CA TYR A 386 -0.47 2.59 -24.86
C TYR A 386 0.00 1.49 -25.80
N GLU A 387 -0.60 1.39 -26.99
CA GLU A 387 -0.28 0.36 -27.99
C GLU A 387 1.16 0.47 -28.50
N GLU A 388 1.65 1.70 -28.73
CA GLU A 388 3.01 1.96 -29.18
C GLU A 388 4.01 1.56 -28.10
N ILE A 389 3.77 1.95 -26.84
CA ILE A 389 4.63 1.58 -25.71
C ILE A 389 4.71 0.05 -25.56
N VAL A 390 3.59 -0.65 -25.65
CA VAL A 390 3.56 -2.10 -25.54
C VAL A 390 4.30 -2.79 -26.71
N GLU A 391 4.21 -2.28 -27.94
CA GLU A 391 4.98 -2.81 -29.08
C GLU A 391 6.48 -2.58 -28.91
N GLU A 392 6.90 -1.38 -28.50
CA GLU A 392 8.31 -1.08 -28.22
C GLU A 392 8.89 -2.00 -27.15
N LEU A 393 8.16 -2.28 -26.06
CA LEU A 393 8.62 -3.18 -25.01
C LEU A 393 8.83 -4.63 -25.48
N LYS A 394 8.12 -5.10 -26.52
CA LYS A 394 8.35 -6.42 -27.13
C LYS A 394 9.68 -6.47 -27.89
N GLU A 395 10.06 -5.37 -28.53
CA GLU A 395 11.29 -5.32 -29.34
C GLU A 395 12.55 -5.16 -28.48
N ILE A 396 12.43 -4.51 -27.31
CA ILE A 396 13.56 -4.13 -26.44
C ILE A 396 14.00 -5.28 -25.50
N SER A 397 13.30 -6.40 -25.44
CA SER A 397 13.65 -7.57 -24.58
C SER A 397 15.08 -8.12 -24.76
N LEU A 398 15.94 -7.39 -25.51
CA LEU A 398 17.33 -7.71 -25.84
C LEU A 398 18.36 -6.94 -24.99
N ILE A 399 17.97 -5.97 -24.19
CA ILE A 399 18.90 -5.24 -23.33
C ILE A 399 18.99 -5.97 -21.97
N LYS A 400 20.18 -6.48 -21.64
CA LYS A 400 20.42 -7.19 -20.38
C LYS A 400 20.66 -6.21 -19.25
N ALA A 401 19.88 -6.33 -18.16
CA ALA A 401 20.17 -5.68 -16.89
C ALA A 401 21.43 -6.26 -16.23
N HIS A 402 21.91 -5.57 -15.21
CA HIS A 402 23.02 -6.04 -14.39
C HIS A 402 22.72 -7.41 -13.80
N ASP A 403 23.49 -8.42 -14.15
CA ASP A 403 23.34 -9.81 -13.68
C ASP A 403 23.26 -9.89 -12.13
N GLU A 404 23.86 -8.95 -11.41
CA GLU A 404 23.82 -8.88 -9.95
C GLU A 404 22.41 -8.59 -9.43
N ILE A 405 21.71 -7.58 -9.98
CA ILE A 405 20.32 -7.24 -9.59
C ILE A 405 19.41 -8.41 -9.91
N LYS A 406 19.52 -8.96 -11.10
CA LYS A 406 18.73 -10.11 -11.55
C LYS A 406 18.91 -11.32 -10.64
N ASN A 407 20.15 -11.67 -10.31
CA ASN A 407 20.45 -12.78 -9.39
C ASN A 407 19.86 -12.53 -7.99
N LYS A 408 19.90 -11.29 -7.51
CA LYS A 408 19.33 -10.92 -6.23
C LYS A 408 17.80 -11.03 -6.22
N LEU A 409 17.13 -10.58 -7.26
CA LEU A 409 15.66 -10.71 -7.41
C LEU A 409 15.24 -12.17 -7.52
N LYS A 410 16.00 -12.99 -8.25
CA LYS A 410 15.77 -14.44 -8.44
C LYS A 410 16.09 -15.27 -7.20
N SER A 411 16.89 -14.76 -6.27
CA SER A 411 17.24 -15.52 -5.06
C SER A 411 16.05 -15.88 -4.17
N PHE A 412 14.87 -15.28 -4.41
CA PHE A 412 13.61 -15.59 -3.76
C PHE A 412 12.73 -16.60 -4.53
N SER A 413 13.25 -17.19 -5.62
CA SER A 413 12.60 -18.30 -6.33
C SER A 413 12.46 -19.53 -5.42
N LEU A 414 11.31 -20.22 -5.51
CA LEU A 414 11.07 -21.50 -4.84
C LEU A 414 11.42 -22.71 -5.75
N VAL A 415 11.76 -22.46 -7.00
CA VAL A 415 12.16 -23.49 -7.97
C VAL A 415 13.68 -23.38 -8.13
N CYS A 416 14.39 -24.47 -7.82
CA CYS A 416 15.84 -24.59 -8.02
C CYS A 416 16.18 -25.07 -9.42
#